data_3b7c2031dcf4f9c85227227604387a13
#
_entry.id   3b7c2031dcf4f9c85227227604387a13
#
_cell.length_a   1.000
_cell.length_b   1.000
_cell.length_c   1.000
_cell.angle_alpha   90.00
_cell.angle_beta   90.00
_cell.angle_gamma   90.00
#
_symmetry.space_group_name_H-M   'P 1'
#
loop_
_entity.id
_entity.type
_entity.pdbx_description
1 polymer ?
#
loop_
_entity_poly.entity_id
_entity_poly.type
_entity_poly.pdbx_seq_one_letter_code
_entity_poly.pdbx_strand_id
1 'polypeptide(L)'
;MLIKEFCAENLTDLASLTTPDITRVELCDNLAVGGTTPSYGVIKEAARYLHEKDISLATMIRPRGGNFVYNDLELRVMEEDILQAVELESDSLVLGPLTADNQLDTEAIEQLLPATQGLP
;
A
#
# COMPACT_ATOMS: atom_id res chain seq x y z
N MET A 1 -22.92 -3.91 0.49
CA MET A 1 -22.20 -2.74 1.07
C MET A 1 -21.34 -2.09 0.01
N LEU A 2 -21.40 -0.79 -0.10
CA LEU A 2 -20.54 -0.04 -1.01
C LEU A 2 -19.24 0.36 -0.31
N ILE A 3 -18.10 0.01 -0.89
CA ILE A 3 -16.80 0.46 -0.41
C ILE A 3 -16.44 1.72 -1.17
N LYS A 4 -16.23 2.81 -0.44
CA LYS A 4 -15.72 4.06 -1.02
C LYS A 4 -14.29 4.26 -0.56
N GLU A 5 -13.36 4.17 -1.51
CA GLU A 5 -11.94 4.31 -1.25
C GLU A 5 -11.45 5.66 -1.72
N PHE A 6 -10.62 6.30 -0.92
CA PHE A 6 -9.92 7.51 -1.28
C PHE A 6 -8.42 7.24 -1.38
N CYS A 7 -7.78 7.75 -2.44
CA CYS A 7 -6.33 7.64 -2.61
C CYS A 7 -5.67 8.89 -2.03
N ALA A 8 -4.90 8.72 -0.97
CA ALA A 8 -4.25 9.82 -0.25
C ALA A 8 -2.74 9.77 -0.43
N GLU A 9 -2.14 10.95 -0.57
CA GLU A 9 -0.70 11.09 -0.51
C GLU A 9 -0.30 11.53 0.89
N ASN A 10 0.46 10.67 1.59
CA ASN A 10 0.92 11.01 2.91
C ASN A 10 -0.26 11.36 3.84
N LEU A 11 -0.04 12.23 4.83
CA LEU A 11 -1.08 12.63 5.78
C LEU A 11 -1.59 14.05 5.56
N THR A 12 -1.08 14.74 4.54
CA THR A 12 -1.30 16.18 4.36
C THR A 12 -2.77 16.57 4.38
N ASP A 13 -3.61 15.84 3.65
CA ASP A 13 -5.03 16.16 3.54
C ASP A 13 -5.93 15.10 4.17
N LEU A 14 -5.37 14.21 4.97
CA LEU A 14 -6.11 13.05 5.46
C LEU A 14 -7.37 13.45 6.23
N ALA A 15 -7.29 14.47 7.07
CA ALA A 15 -8.43 14.91 7.87
C ALA A 15 -9.57 15.45 7.01
N SER A 16 -9.28 16.15 5.92
CA SER A 16 -10.31 16.70 5.03
C SER A 16 -10.89 15.66 4.08
N LEU A 17 -10.17 14.55 3.85
CA LEU A 17 -10.57 13.50 2.93
C LEU A 17 -11.40 12.40 3.58
N THR A 18 -11.31 12.24 4.90
CA THR A 18 -12.02 11.22 5.64
C THR A 18 -13.42 11.69 6.03
N THR A 19 -14.30 11.81 5.04
CA THR A 19 -15.71 12.11 5.27
C THR A 19 -16.43 10.87 5.80
N PRO A 20 -17.64 11.02 6.41
CA PRO A 20 -18.34 9.88 7.01
C PRO A 20 -18.67 8.72 6.06
N ASP A 21 -18.69 8.97 4.76
CA ASP A 21 -19.00 7.94 3.77
C ASP A 21 -17.79 7.20 3.20
N ILE A 22 -16.56 7.64 3.56
CA ILE A 22 -15.33 6.95 3.16
C ILE A 22 -15.11 5.76 4.08
N THR A 23 -14.89 4.58 3.49
CA THR A 23 -14.72 3.33 4.24
C THR A 23 -13.31 2.78 4.16
N ARG A 24 -12.50 3.24 3.21
CA ARG A 24 -11.11 2.81 3.05
C ARG A 24 -10.27 3.95 2.49
N VAL A 25 -9.02 4.01 2.90
CA VAL A 25 -8.02 4.92 2.34
C VAL A 25 -6.90 4.09 1.74
N GLU A 26 -6.55 4.34 0.48
CA GLU A 26 -5.32 3.84 -0.12
C GLU A 26 -4.22 4.86 0.14
N LEU A 27 -3.24 4.47 0.92
CA LEU A 27 -2.17 5.37 1.36
C LEU A 27 -0.94 5.20 0.49
N CYS A 28 -0.51 6.30 -0.11
CA CYS A 28 0.66 6.35 -0.97
C CYS A 28 1.58 7.49 -0.54
N ASP A 29 2.80 7.44 -1.04
CA ASP A 29 3.67 8.59 -1.16
C ASP A 29 3.80 8.92 -2.64
N ASN A 30 4.28 10.12 -2.96
CA ASN A 30 4.70 10.51 -4.31
C ASN A 30 3.69 10.19 -5.42
N LEU A 31 2.48 10.74 -5.31
CA LEU A 31 1.45 10.55 -6.34
C LEU A 31 1.86 11.11 -7.71
N ALA A 32 2.84 12.02 -7.75
CA ALA A 32 3.36 12.55 -9.01
C ALA A 32 3.92 11.47 -9.94
N VAL A 33 4.38 10.34 -9.39
CA VAL A 33 4.83 9.19 -10.16
C VAL A 33 3.86 8.01 -10.10
N GLY A 34 2.64 8.26 -9.63
CA GLY A 34 1.60 7.23 -9.52
C GLY A 34 1.50 6.56 -8.16
N GLY A 35 2.25 7.03 -7.19
CA GLY A 35 2.26 6.48 -5.84
C GLY A 35 3.37 5.47 -5.60
N THR A 36 4.07 5.63 -4.49
CA THR A 36 5.09 4.71 -4.00
C THR A 36 4.79 4.34 -2.55
N THR A 37 5.57 3.43 -1.97
CA THR A 37 5.38 2.98 -0.60
C THR A 37 5.57 4.14 0.37
N PRO A 38 4.61 4.41 1.27
CA PRO A 38 4.76 5.45 2.28
C PRO A 38 5.78 5.04 3.35
N SER A 39 6.31 6.03 4.07
CA SER A 39 7.28 5.78 5.13
C SER A 39 6.65 5.06 6.33
N TYR A 40 7.52 4.48 7.16
CA TYR A 40 7.12 3.86 8.43
C TYR A 40 6.23 4.80 9.27
N GLY A 41 6.69 6.04 9.46
CA GLY A 41 5.96 7.00 10.29
C GLY A 41 4.59 7.35 9.72
N VAL A 42 4.51 7.48 8.41
CA VAL A 42 3.25 7.79 7.73
C VAL A 42 2.26 6.64 7.89
N ILE A 43 2.69 5.40 7.68
CA ILE A 43 1.82 4.22 7.85
C ILE A 43 1.32 4.13 9.29
N LYS A 44 2.23 4.27 10.25
CA LYS A 44 1.89 4.17 11.67
C LYS A 44 0.84 5.18 12.09
N GLU A 45 1.05 6.44 11.74
CA GLU A 45 0.13 7.49 12.13
C GLU A 45 -1.19 7.41 11.36
N ALA A 46 -1.16 7.01 10.09
CA ALA A 46 -2.36 6.80 9.30
C ALA A 46 -3.22 5.68 9.89
N ALA A 47 -2.62 4.55 10.26
CA ALA A 47 -3.34 3.44 10.88
C ALA A 47 -4.05 3.89 12.16
N ARG A 48 -3.35 4.61 13.02
CA ARG A 48 -3.94 5.13 14.25
C ARG A 48 -5.13 6.04 13.96
N TYR A 49 -4.95 7.00 13.07
CA TYR A 49 -5.97 7.98 12.72
C TYR A 49 -7.21 7.34 12.09
N LEU A 50 -6.99 6.45 11.13
CA LEU A 50 -8.07 5.83 10.37
C LEU A 50 -8.86 4.82 11.21
N HIS A 51 -8.17 4.01 11.99
CA HIS A 51 -8.82 2.99 12.82
C HIS A 51 -9.71 3.59 13.90
N GLU A 52 -9.36 4.75 14.42
CA GLU A 52 -10.22 5.49 15.35
C GLU A 52 -11.54 5.90 14.71
N LYS A 53 -11.59 5.98 13.39
CA LYS A 53 -12.78 6.37 12.60
C LYS A 53 -13.45 5.18 11.91
N ASP A 54 -13.03 3.96 12.23
CA ASP A 54 -13.50 2.74 11.55
C ASP A 54 -13.28 2.76 10.03
N ILE A 55 -12.19 3.38 9.58
CA ILE A 55 -11.79 3.41 8.18
C ILE A 55 -10.60 2.46 8.00
N SER A 56 -10.68 1.58 7.01
CA SER A 56 -9.60 0.64 6.74
C SER A 56 -8.46 1.30 5.95
N LEU A 57 -7.26 0.77 6.15
CA LEU A 57 -6.04 1.26 5.53
C LEU A 57 -5.52 0.25 4.52
N ALA A 58 -5.43 0.65 3.25
CA ALA A 58 -4.75 -0.09 2.21
C ALA A 58 -3.41 0.61 1.93
N THR A 59 -2.31 -0.10 2.09
CA THR A 59 -0.97 0.47 1.94
C THR A 59 -0.36 0.10 0.61
N MET A 60 0.09 1.10 -0.14
CA MET A 60 0.79 0.92 -1.41
C MET A 60 2.17 0.31 -1.17
N ILE A 61 2.46 -0.77 -1.90
CA ILE A 61 3.78 -1.41 -1.92
C ILE A 61 4.35 -1.28 -3.33
N ARG A 62 5.11 -0.25 -3.54
CA ARG A 62 5.76 0.07 -4.82
C ARG A 62 7.08 0.76 -4.51
N PRO A 63 8.23 0.08 -4.73
CA PRO A 63 9.52 0.57 -4.23
C PRO A 63 10.03 1.82 -4.95
N ARG A 64 9.55 2.09 -6.16
CA ARG A 64 10.01 3.24 -6.93
C ARG A 64 9.01 3.56 -8.03
N GLY A 65 9.10 4.76 -8.60
CA GLY A 65 8.37 5.12 -9.82
C GLY A 65 8.85 4.35 -11.03
N GLY A 66 8.27 4.63 -12.19
CA GLY A 66 8.60 3.95 -13.43
C GLY A 66 7.77 2.69 -13.63
N ASN A 67 8.35 1.68 -14.30
CA ASN A 67 7.62 0.46 -14.61
C ASN A 67 7.42 -0.43 -13.39
N PHE A 68 6.71 -1.54 -13.58
CA PHE A 68 6.37 -2.50 -12.52
C PHE A 68 7.18 -3.79 -12.65
N VAL A 69 8.29 -3.76 -13.39
CA VAL A 69 9.19 -4.90 -13.56
C VAL A 69 10.32 -4.76 -12.55
N TYR A 70 10.33 -5.64 -11.55
CA TYR A 70 11.25 -5.52 -10.41
C TYR A 70 12.34 -6.57 -10.47
N ASN A 71 13.56 -6.18 -10.11
CA ASN A 71 14.66 -7.11 -9.95
C ASN A 71 14.63 -7.77 -8.56
N ASP A 72 15.55 -8.70 -8.32
CA ASP A 72 15.57 -9.45 -7.06
C ASP A 72 15.77 -8.56 -5.83
N LEU A 73 16.59 -7.51 -5.95
CA LEU A 73 16.82 -6.59 -4.84
C LEU A 73 15.57 -5.77 -4.55
N GLU A 74 14.89 -5.32 -5.59
CA GLU A 74 13.63 -4.57 -5.43
C GLU A 74 12.54 -5.45 -4.82
N LEU A 75 12.47 -6.72 -5.18
CA LEU A 75 11.52 -7.65 -4.56
C LEU A 75 11.82 -7.85 -3.07
N ARG A 76 13.10 -7.87 -2.67
CA ARG A 76 13.46 -7.92 -1.25
C ARG A 76 13.06 -6.66 -0.50
N VAL A 77 13.19 -5.49 -1.14
CA VAL A 77 12.68 -4.24 -0.57
C VAL A 77 11.18 -4.33 -0.36
N MET A 78 10.45 -4.84 -1.35
CA MET A 78 8.99 -5.02 -1.24
C MET A 78 8.61 -5.97 -0.11
N GLU A 79 9.34 -7.08 0.08
CA GLU A 79 9.10 -7.99 1.19
C GLU A 79 9.23 -7.28 2.54
N GLU A 80 10.30 -6.51 2.72
CA GLU A 80 10.51 -5.76 3.96
C GLU A 80 9.42 -4.72 4.19
N ASP A 81 9.02 -4.01 3.15
CA ASP A 81 7.95 -3.02 3.25
C ASP A 81 6.60 -3.68 3.59
N ILE A 82 6.32 -4.85 3.03
CA ILE A 82 5.11 -5.62 3.35
C ILE A 82 5.12 -6.04 4.82
N LEU A 83 6.22 -6.63 5.30
CA LEU A 83 6.34 -7.03 6.70
C LEU A 83 6.11 -5.84 7.64
N GLN A 84 6.67 -4.70 7.30
CA GLN A 84 6.50 -3.49 8.09
C GLN A 84 5.05 -3.00 8.07
N ALA A 85 4.41 -2.98 6.90
CA ALA A 85 3.01 -2.56 6.80
C ALA A 85 2.07 -3.48 7.59
N VAL A 86 2.32 -4.78 7.56
CA VAL A 86 1.56 -5.75 8.35
C VAL A 86 1.74 -5.50 9.85
N GLU A 87 2.98 -5.31 10.30
CA GLU A 87 3.28 -5.01 11.70
C GLU A 87 2.62 -3.72 12.16
N LEU A 88 2.53 -2.73 11.29
CA LEU A 88 1.91 -1.44 11.58
C LEU A 88 0.39 -1.43 11.41
N GLU A 89 -0.20 -2.60 11.23
CA GLU A 89 -1.65 -2.81 11.22
C GLU A 89 -2.38 -2.28 9.98
N SER A 90 -1.71 -2.31 8.80
CA SER A 90 -2.43 -2.16 7.54
C SER A 90 -3.50 -3.24 7.42
N ASP A 91 -4.65 -2.89 6.87
CA ASP A 91 -5.75 -3.84 6.67
C ASP A 91 -5.64 -4.58 5.34
N SER A 92 -5.00 -3.97 4.37
CA SER A 92 -4.74 -4.56 3.06
C SER A 92 -3.50 -3.94 2.41
N LEU A 93 -3.03 -4.58 1.35
CA LEU A 93 -1.83 -4.17 0.63
C LEU A 93 -2.16 -4.02 -0.85
N VAL A 94 -1.54 -3.03 -1.49
CA VAL A 94 -1.73 -2.76 -2.92
C VAL A 94 -0.40 -2.96 -3.62
N LEU A 95 -0.32 -3.94 -4.50
CA LEU A 95 0.90 -4.22 -5.26
C LEU A 95 0.54 -4.88 -6.59
N GLY A 96 1.46 -4.86 -7.54
CA GLY A 96 1.19 -5.43 -8.85
C GLY A 96 2.44 -5.56 -9.71
N PRO A 97 3.39 -6.45 -9.35
CA PRO A 97 4.57 -6.67 -10.18
C PRO A 97 4.17 -7.26 -11.53
N LEU A 98 4.81 -6.78 -12.58
CA LEU A 98 4.59 -7.22 -13.95
C LEU A 98 5.86 -7.81 -14.55
N THR A 99 5.69 -8.68 -15.53
CA THR A 99 6.79 -9.15 -16.36
C THR A 99 7.14 -8.12 -17.43
N ALA A 100 8.28 -8.29 -18.10
CA ALA A 100 8.72 -7.36 -19.14
C ALA A 100 7.75 -7.27 -20.33
N ASP A 101 6.91 -8.29 -20.54
CA ASP A 101 5.89 -8.31 -21.57
C ASP A 101 4.48 -7.96 -21.05
N ASN A 102 4.42 -7.25 -19.92
CA ASN A 102 3.19 -6.72 -19.30
C ASN A 102 2.18 -7.79 -18.86
N GLN A 103 2.67 -8.96 -18.50
CA GLN A 103 1.85 -9.98 -17.84
C GLN A 103 1.98 -9.86 -16.33
N LEU A 104 1.01 -10.36 -15.60
CA LEU A 104 1.12 -10.43 -14.15
C LEU A 104 2.31 -11.34 -13.78
N ASP A 105 3.24 -10.83 -12.97
CA ASP A 105 4.40 -11.61 -12.53
C ASP A 105 4.00 -12.51 -11.36
N THR A 106 3.45 -13.67 -11.69
CA THR A 106 2.96 -14.61 -10.67
C THR A 106 4.09 -15.17 -9.82
N GLU A 107 5.28 -15.34 -10.36
CA GLU A 107 6.45 -15.81 -9.61
C GLU A 107 6.85 -14.79 -8.54
N ALA A 108 6.90 -13.50 -8.92
CA ALA A 108 7.17 -12.44 -7.95
C ALA A 108 6.09 -12.36 -6.87
N ILE A 109 4.83 -12.48 -7.25
CA ILE A 109 3.72 -12.48 -6.30
C ILE A 109 3.84 -13.64 -5.32
N GLU A 110 4.13 -14.85 -5.80
CA GLU A 110 4.32 -16.02 -4.94
C GLU A 110 5.46 -15.79 -3.94
N GLN A 111 6.52 -15.10 -4.34
CA GLN A 111 7.61 -14.75 -3.45
C GLN A 111 7.17 -13.77 -2.35
N LEU A 112 6.29 -12.83 -2.68
CA LEU A 112 5.84 -11.79 -1.76
C LEU A 112 4.73 -12.25 -0.81
N LEU A 113 3.90 -13.20 -1.22
CA LEU A 113 2.73 -13.62 -0.45
C LEU A 113 3.01 -14.03 1.00
N PRO A 114 4.08 -14.79 1.33
CA PRO A 114 4.33 -15.16 2.72
C PRO A 114 4.47 -13.94 3.65
N ALA A 115 5.05 -12.84 3.16
CA ALA A 115 5.21 -11.63 3.96
C ALA A 115 3.88 -10.98 4.31
N THR A 116 2.84 -11.19 3.51
CA THR A 116 1.51 -10.57 3.72
C THR A 116 0.79 -11.17 4.92
N GLN A 117 1.17 -12.34 5.38
CA GLN A 117 0.56 -13.05 6.50
C GLN A 117 -0.97 -13.17 6.36
N GLY A 118 -1.42 -13.34 5.13
CA GLY A 118 -2.84 -13.53 4.83
C GLY A 118 -3.66 -12.25 4.62
N LEU A 119 -3.05 -11.08 4.68
CA LEU A 119 -3.76 -9.83 4.35
C LEU A 119 -4.16 -9.78 2.87
N PRO A 120 -5.37 -9.29 2.56
CA PRO A 120 -5.77 -9.05 1.18
C PRO A 120 -4.88 -8.01 0.49
#